data_8c786616b42770f5617f16b209799001
#
_entry.id   8c786616b42770f5617f16b209799001
#
_cell.length_a   1.000
_cell.length_b   1.000
_cell.length_c   1.000
_cell.angle_alpha   90.00
_cell.angle_beta   90.00
_cell.angle_gamma   90.00
#
_symmetry.space_group_name_H-M   'P 1'
#
loop_
_entity.id
_entity.type
_entity.pdbx_description
1 polymer ?
#
loop_
_entity_poly.entity_id
_entity_poly.type
_entity_poly.pdbx_seq_one_letter_code
_entity_poly.pdbx_strand_id
1 'polypeptide(L)'
;MLQKLTIRQKKLAEYLLIVAGTAVIAASLQFFLDPDGMVPGGFTGIAIIVKELTKGIVPDGVPLWVTNLILNVPMVPIVLKINGWDFAKRTVAGSLLLSFWLAVIPYVQLMEEPDLFLTSVFGGVSMGIGVGLVFLGKGTTGGTDMCGAILHHFFPYISLPKLMQLLDVVITSVGIMVFGIRIALYSIIVVYLTAKVSDRIMEGSTSAKMLYIISDQSALIAEKIIEKLGRGVTGLQGRGMYTNQDKTILICVISPREIARIKDVVLEADSRAFVIVNDSREVLGEGFVEI
;
A
#
# COMPACT_ATOMS: atom_id res chain seq x y z
N MET A 1 13.21 10.05 5.03
CA MET A 1 14.53 9.50 5.38
C MET A 1 15.43 9.21 4.17
N LEU A 2 14.89 8.90 2.99
CA LEU A 2 15.65 8.58 1.77
C LEU A 2 16.16 9.81 0.97
N GLN A 3 15.71 11.01 1.27
CA GLN A 3 16.06 12.24 0.51
C GLN A 3 17.54 12.68 0.60
N LYS A 4 18.26 12.29 1.67
CA LYS A 4 19.67 12.65 1.87
C LYS A 4 20.68 11.64 1.28
N LEU A 5 20.21 10.60 0.58
CA LEU A 5 21.05 9.53 0.06
C LEU A 5 21.52 9.81 -1.37
N THR A 6 22.77 9.42 -1.66
CA THR A 6 23.32 9.43 -3.04
C THR A 6 22.48 8.51 -3.94
N ILE A 7 22.42 8.79 -5.25
CA ILE A 7 21.64 7.97 -6.24
C ILE A 7 21.93 6.47 -6.10
N ARG A 8 23.19 6.09 -5.84
CA ARG A 8 23.59 4.69 -5.65
C ARG A 8 23.03 4.09 -4.35
N GLN A 9 23.00 4.88 -3.28
CA GLN A 9 22.43 4.46 -1.99
C GLN A 9 20.90 4.34 -2.07
N LYS A 10 20.23 5.24 -2.81
CA LYS A 10 18.77 5.13 -3.07
C LYS A 10 18.44 3.81 -3.79
N LYS A 11 19.16 3.49 -4.85
CA LYS A 11 18.95 2.21 -5.57
C LYS A 11 19.19 1.00 -4.67
N LEU A 12 20.24 1.00 -3.85
CA LEU A 12 20.51 -0.09 -2.91
C LEU A 12 19.37 -0.25 -1.90
N ALA A 13 18.89 0.87 -1.32
CA ALA A 13 17.76 0.85 -0.39
C ALA A 13 16.46 0.32 -1.04
N GLU A 14 16.18 0.69 -2.31
CA GLU A 14 15.04 0.18 -3.06
C GLU A 14 15.12 -1.36 -3.22
N TYR A 15 16.28 -1.91 -3.58
CA TYR A 15 16.45 -3.37 -3.68
C TYR A 15 16.40 -4.07 -2.32
N LEU A 16 16.93 -3.49 -1.25
CA LEU A 16 16.81 -4.04 0.10
C LEU A 16 15.35 -4.12 0.56
N LEU A 17 14.55 -3.11 0.22
CA LEU A 17 13.10 -3.14 0.49
C LEU A 17 12.41 -4.26 -0.28
N ILE A 18 12.77 -4.52 -1.55
CA ILE A 18 12.23 -5.64 -2.34
C ILE A 18 12.62 -6.98 -1.70
N VAL A 19 13.88 -7.15 -1.29
CA VAL A 19 14.35 -8.39 -0.62
C VAL A 19 13.60 -8.63 0.68
N ALA A 20 13.52 -7.62 1.55
CA ALA A 20 12.81 -7.72 2.82
C ALA A 20 11.30 -7.95 2.62
N GLY A 21 10.69 -7.21 1.71
CA GLY A 21 9.26 -7.33 1.42
C GLY A 21 8.88 -8.71 0.89
N THR A 22 9.65 -9.24 -0.07
CA THR A 22 9.42 -10.59 -0.61
C THR A 22 9.62 -11.68 0.43
N ALA A 23 10.58 -11.52 1.36
CA ALA A 23 10.76 -12.44 2.48
C ALA A 23 9.55 -12.45 3.43
N VAL A 24 9.01 -11.26 3.76
CA VAL A 24 7.81 -11.13 4.59
C VAL A 24 6.59 -11.73 3.90
N ILE A 25 6.41 -11.51 2.58
CA ILE A 25 5.33 -12.14 1.79
C ILE A 25 5.45 -13.67 1.86
N ALA A 26 6.63 -14.22 1.60
CA ALA A 26 6.84 -15.66 1.62
C ALA A 26 6.58 -16.25 3.01
N ALA A 27 7.02 -15.58 4.08
CA ALA A 27 6.74 -15.98 5.45
C ALA A 27 5.23 -15.97 5.77
N SER A 28 4.52 -14.91 5.32
CA SER A 28 3.06 -14.83 5.46
C SER A 28 2.36 -15.99 4.78
N LEU A 29 2.79 -16.34 3.56
CA LEU A 29 2.23 -17.46 2.80
C LEU A 29 2.51 -18.81 3.51
N GLN A 30 3.76 -19.07 3.88
CA GLN A 30 4.18 -20.38 4.42
C GLN A 30 3.69 -20.64 5.86
N PHE A 31 3.52 -19.58 6.66
CA PHE A 31 3.18 -19.72 8.09
C PHE A 31 1.70 -19.52 8.39
N PHE A 32 1.00 -18.74 7.55
CA PHE A 32 -0.38 -18.40 7.82
C PHE A 32 -1.33 -18.84 6.69
N LEU A 33 -1.11 -18.42 5.46
CA LEU A 33 -2.14 -18.50 4.42
C LEU A 33 -2.24 -19.87 3.76
N ASP A 34 -1.10 -20.47 3.39
CA ASP A 34 -1.05 -21.78 2.74
C ASP A 34 -1.52 -22.92 3.67
N PRO A 35 -1.15 -22.96 4.99
CA PRO A 35 -1.63 -24.00 5.89
C PRO A 35 -3.14 -24.09 5.99
N ASP A 36 -3.83 -22.95 6.00
CA ASP A 36 -5.29 -22.89 6.15
C ASP A 36 -6.03 -22.74 4.79
N GLY A 37 -5.31 -22.84 3.66
CA GLY A 37 -5.89 -22.76 2.31
C GLY A 37 -6.46 -21.39 1.97
N MET A 38 -5.98 -20.32 2.63
CA MET A 38 -6.46 -18.96 2.38
C MET A 38 -5.84 -18.37 1.11
N VAL A 39 -6.70 -17.87 0.22
CA VAL A 39 -6.32 -17.35 -1.09
C VAL A 39 -6.17 -15.82 -1.02
N PRO A 40 -4.95 -15.27 -0.97
CA PRO A 40 -4.73 -13.82 -0.84
C PRO A 40 -4.95 -13.03 -2.14
N GLY A 41 -5.41 -13.67 -3.22
CA GLY A 41 -5.38 -13.10 -4.57
C GLY A 41 -4.03 -13.30 -5.26
N GLY A 42 -3.87 -12.70 -6.44
CA GLY A 42 -2.61 -12.76 -7.17
C GLY A 42 -2.21 -14.15 -7.65
N PHE A 43 -1.01 -14.25 -8.22
CA PHE A 43 -0.44 -15.55 -8.61
C PHE A 43 -0.11 -16.43 -7.39
N THR A 44 0.12 -15.84 -6.23
CA THR A 44 0.28 -16.58 -4.99
C THR A 44 -1.01 -17.28 -4.57
N GLY A 45 -2.16 -16.65 -4.79
CA GLY A 45 -3.47 -17.28 -4.61
C GLY A 45 -3.69 -18.44 -5.59
N ILE A 46 -3.33 -18.25 -6.86
CA ILE A 46 -3.36 -19.34 -7.85
C ILE A 46 -2.43 -20.48 -7.43
N ALA A 47 -1.24 -20.15 -6.88
CA ALA A 47 -0.29 -21.17 -6.44
C ALA A 47 -0.85 -22.03 -5.30
N ILE A 48 -1.58 -21.45 -4.34
CA ILE A 48 -2.25 -22.20 -3.26
C ILE A 48 -3.35 -23.11 -3.85
N ILE A 49 -4.15 -22.60 -4.80
CA ILE A 49 -5.19 -23.40 -5.48
C ILE A 49 -4.56 -24.55 -6.25
N VAL A 50 -3.50 -24.31 -7.03
CA VAL A 50 -2.79 -25.34 -7.80
C VAL A 50 -2.18 -26.40 -6.87
N LYS A 51 -1.56 -25.97 -5.76
CA LYS A 51 -1.03 -26.88 -4.75
C LYS A 51 -2.10 -27.84 -4.24
N GLU A 52 -3.27 -27.32 -3.85
CA GLU A 52 -4.38 -28.15 -3.35
C GLU A 52 -4.89 -29.13 -4.41
N LEU A 53 -5.14 -28.65 -5.63
CA LEU A 53 -5.64 -29.49 -6.72
C LEU A 53 -4.66 -30.59 -7.16
N THR A 54 -3.37 -30.41 -6.92
CA THR A 54 -2.32 -31.35 -7.30
C THR A 54 -1.88 -32.31 -6.20
N LYS A 55 -2.40 -32.21 -4.97
CA LYS A 55 -2.11 -33.13 -3.85
C LYS A 55 -2.41 -34.59 -4.17
N GLY A 56 -3.32 -34.87 -5.10
CA GLY A 56 -3.61 -36.23 -5.56
C GLY A 56 -2.60 -36.80 -6.58
N ILE A 57 -1.72 -35.96 -7.14
CA ILE A 57 -0.78 -36.33 -8.22
C ILE A 57 0.66 -36.23 -7.73
N VAL A 58 0.97 -35.18 -6.97
CA VAL A 58 2.30 -34.91 -6.42
C VAL A 58 2.20 -34.95 -4.90
N PRO A 59 3.12 -35.62 -4.19
CA PRO A 59 3.18 -35.54 -2.73
C PRO A 59 3.20 -34.08 -2.27
N ASP A 60 2.32 -33.72 -1.34
CA ASP A 60 2.13 -32.33 -0.84
C ASP A 60 1.71 -31.27 -1.86
N GLY A 61 1.39 -31.69 -3.10
CA GLY A 61 1.02 -30.79 -4.21
C GLY A 61 2.22 -30.08 -4.83
N VAL A 62 1.97 -29.34 -5.93
CA VAL A 62 3.01 -28.52 -6.57
C VAL A 62 3.42 -27.39 -5.64
N PRO A 63 4.72 -27.24 -5.32
CA PRO A 63 5.19 -26.18 -4.44
C PRO A 63 4.86 -24.77 -4.97
N LEU A 64 4.54 -23.82 -4.06
CA LEU A 64 4.13 -22.45 -4.41
C LEU A 64 5.17 -21.74 -5.31
N TRP A 65 6.46 -21.95 -5.04
CA TRP A 65 7.53 -21.33 -5.82
C TRP A 65 7.55 -21.77 -7.29
N VAL A 66 7.22 -23.03 -7.56
CA VAL A 66 7.16 -23.60 -8.93
C VAL A 66 6.04 -22.91 -9.71
N THR A 67 4.84 -22.89 -9.13
CA THR A 67 3.68 -22.23 -9.76
C THR A 67 3.93 -20.75 -9.98
N ASN A 68 4.53 -20.07 -9.00
CA ASN A 68 4.86 -18.65 -9.11
C ASN A 68 5.84 -18.39 -10.27
N LEU A 69 6.88 -19.21 -10.43
CA LEU A 69 7.82 -19.09 -11.56
C LEU A 69 7.13 -19.35 -12.90
N ILE A 70 6.38 -20.46 -13.02
CA ILE A 70 5.71 -20.85 -14.26
C ILE A 70 4.76 -19.76 -14.75
N LEU A 71 4.03 -19.10 -13.84
CA LEU A 71 3.09 -18.04 -14.20
C LEU A 71 3.78 -16.72 -14.52
N ASN A 72 4.85 -16.38 -13.81
CA ASN A 72 5.53 -15.09 -13.99
C ASN A 72 6.48 -15.08 -15.20
N VAL A 73 7.21 -16.16 -15.49
CA VAL A 73 8.20 -16.21 -16.58
C VAL A 73 7.62 -15.83 -17.95
N PRO A 74 6.45 -16.33 -18.38
CA PRO A 74 5.86 -15.94 -19.67
C PRO A 74 5.42 -14.47 -19.75
N MET A 75 5.14 -13.83 -18.60
CA MET A 75 4.70 -12.44 -18.56
C MET A 75 5.85 -11.44 -18.73
N VAL A 76 7.08 -11.84 -18.40
CA VAL A 76 8.26 -10.96 -18.44
C VAL A 76 8.50 -10.34 -19.82
N PRO A 77 8.51 -11.09 -20.95
CA PRO A 77 8.70 -10.50 -22.27
C PRO A 77 7.62 -9.48 -22.64
N ILE A 78 6.38 -9.73 -22.22
CA ILE A 78 5.24 -8.87 -22.52
C ILE A 78 5.37 -7.55 -21.74
N VAL A 79 5.66 -7.65 -20.45
CA VAL A 79 5.84 -6.48 -19.57
C VAL A 79 7.06 -5.66 -19.99
N LEU A 80 8.14 -6.31 -20.42
CA LEU A 80 9.32 -5.65 -20.95
C LEU A 80 8.99 -4.78 -22.16
N LYS A 81 8.15 -5.29 -23.07
CA LYS A 81 7.73 -4.58 -24.27
C LYS A 81 6.79 -3.40 -23.97
N ILE A 82 5.92 -3.53 -22.96
CA ILE A 82 4.89 -2.53 -22.62
C ILE A 82 5.43 -1.46 -21.67
N ASN A 83 6.08 -1.87 -20.57
CA ASN A 83 6.46 -0.99 -19.45
C ASN A 83 7.96 -0.63 -19.44
N GLY A 84 8.76 -1.21 -20.33
CA GLY A 84 10.17 -0.92 -20.46
C GLY A 84 11.08 -1.67 -19.48
N TRP A 85 12.41 -1.46 -19.68
CA TRP A 85 13.45 -2.25 -19.01
C TRP A 85 13.55 -2.01 -17.49
N ASP A 86 13.36 -0.78 -17.05
CA ASP A 86 13.52 -0.44 -15.63
C ASP A 86 12.43 -1.05 -14.74
N PHE A 87 11.20 -1.11 -15.23
CA PHE A 87 10.11 -1.81 -14.57
C PHE A 87 10.30 -3.33 -14.61
N ALA A 88 10.60 -3.87 -15.79
CA ALA A 88 10.75 -5.31 -15.99
C ALA A 88 11.84 -5.92 -15.09
N LYS A 89 13.03 -5.31 -14.99
CA LYS A 89 14.12 -5.86 -14.15
C LYS A 89 13.78 -5.89 -12.67
N ARG A 90 13.04 -4.90 -12.14
CA ARG A 90 12.61 -4.88 -10.72
C ARG A 90 11.53 -5.93 -10.47
N THR A 91 10.62 -6.09 -11.42
CA THR A 91 9.57 -7.12 -11.37
C THR A 91 10.17 -8.53 -11.42
N VAL A 92 11.12 -8.76 -12.33
CA VAL A 92 11.84 -10.03 -12.40
C VAL A 92 12.59 -10.30 -11.11
N ALA A 93 13.32 -9.31 -10.58
CA ALA A 93 14.01 -9.45 -9.30
C ALA A 93 13.05 -9.79 -8.16
N GLY A 94 11.92 -9.10 -8.05
CA GLY A 94 10.92 -9.35 -7.01
C GLY A 94 10.28 -10.75 -7.14
N SER A 95 9.92 -11.16 -8.36
CA SER A 95 9.34 -12.48 -8.63
C SER A 95 10.33 -13.62 -8.32
N LEU A 96 11.60 -13.47 -8.73
CA LEU A 96 12.64 -14.47 -8.45
C LEU A 96 12.97 -14.53 -6.94
N LEU A 97 13.05 -13.39 -6.25
CA LEU A 97 13.27 -13.33 -4.82
C LEU A 97 12.10 -13.95 -4.05
N LEU A 98 10.86 -13.67 -4.45
CA LEU A 98 9.70 -14.30 -3.82
C LEU A 98 9.74 -15.82 -4.00
N SER A 99 10.00 -16.31 -5.22
CA SER A 99 10.13 -17.75 -5.48
C SER A 99 11.28 -18.38 -4.70
N PHE A 100 12.41 -17.68 -4.57
CA PHE A 100 13.54 -18.12 -3.75
C PHE A 100 13.14 -18.26 -2.27
N TRP A 101 12.48 -17.24 -1.70
CA TRP A 101 12.04 -17.30 -0.32
C TRP A 101 10.99 -18.38 -0.07
N LEU A 102 10.05 -18.57 -1.02
CA LEU A 102 9.07 -19.67 -0.95
C LEU A 102 9.71 -21.06 -1.02
N ALA A 103 10.89 -21.19 -1.65
CA ALA A 103 11.64 -22.44 -1.67
C ALA A 103 12.47 -22.69 -0.40
N VAL A 104 12.96 -21.61 0.24
CA VAL A 104 13.86 -21.67 1.39
C VAL A 104 13.11 -21.69 2.73
N ILE A 105 12.06 -20.86 2.86
CA ILE A 105 11.25 -20.83 4.09
C ILE A 105 10.41 -22.09 4.16
N PRO A 106 10.56 -22.89 5.24
CA PRO A 106 9.81 -24.13 5.36
C PRO A 106 8.32 -23.85 5.56
N TYR A 107 7.49 -24.77 5.08
CA TYR A 107 6.09 -24.82 5.44
C TYR A 107 5.98 -25.22 6.92
N VAL A 108 5.36 -24.38 7.73
CA VAL A 108 5.14 -24.61 9.16
C VAL A 108 3.72 -24.20 9.53
N GLN A 109 2.96 -25.15 10.03
CA GLN A 109 1.68 -24.86 10.64
C GLN A 109 1.93 -24.37 12.07
N LEU A 110 1.76 -23.06 12.28
CA LEU A 110 2.07 -22.41 13.57
C LEU A 110 1.04 -22.74 14.66
N MET A 111 -0.18 -23.10 14.29
CA MET A 111 -1.27 -23.39 15.21
C MET A 111 -1.66 -24.86 15.11
N GLU A 112 -1.77 -25.54 16.24
CA GLU A 112 -2.22 -26.92 16.31
C GLU A 112 -3.68 -27.05 15.87
N GLU A 113 -4.51 -26.09 16.26
CA GLU A 113 -5.89 -25.96 15.79
C GLU A 113 -6.03 -24.75 14.86
N PRO A 114 -6.60 -24.90 13.65
CA PRO A 114 -6.77 -23.82 12.71
C PRO A 114 -7.73 -22.74 13.24
N ASP A 115 -7.21 -21.56 13.54
CA ASP A 115 -8.02 -20.37 13.82
C ASP A 115 -8.02 -19.46 12.59
N LEU A 116 -9.04 -19.66 11.75
CA LEU A 116 -9.17 -18.94 10.48
C LEU A 116 -9.24 -17.41 10.66
N PHE A 117 -9.78 -16.94 11.79
CA PHE A 117 -9.82 -15.50 12.06
C PHE A 117 -8.42 -14.94 12.36
N LEU A 118 -7.71 -15.61 13.27
CA LEU A 118 -6.35 -15.21 13.65
C LEU A 118 -5.42 -15.27 12.44
N THR A 119 -5.48 -16.35 11.67
CA THR A 119 -4.73 -16.53 10.42
C THR A 119 -5.05 -15.43 9.40
N SER A 120 -6.33 -15.08 9.20
CA SER A 120 -6.71 -14.04 8.24
C SER A 120 -6.18 -12.66 8.64
N VAL A 121 -6.19 -12.34 9.94
CA VAL A 121 -5.70 -11.06 10.44
C VAL A 121 -4.17 -10.98 10.36
N PHE A 122 -3.46 -11.92 10.96
CA PHE A 122 -1.99 -11.89 10.97
C PHE A 122 -1.39 -12.16 9.58
N GLY A 123 -1.98 -13.08 8.83
CA GLY A 123 -1.60 -13.34 7.44
C GLY A 123 -1.83 -12.12 6.55
N GLY A 124 -3.01 -11.49 6.63
CA GLY A 124 -3.33 -10.30 5.86
C GLY A 124 -2.45 -9.08 6.20
N VAL A 125 -2.21 -8.84 7.49
CA VAL A 125 -1.33 -7.74 7.94
C VAL A 125 0.11 -7.97 7.50
N SER A 126 0.68 -9.16 7.75
CA SER A 126 2.06 -9.47 7.35
C SER A 126 2.24 -9.47 5.83
N MET A 127 1.27 -10.00 5.08
CA MET A 127 1.24 -9.92 3.62
C MET A 127 1.24 -8.46 3.15
N GLY A 128 0.39 -7.62 3.75
CA GLY A 128 0.30 -6.18 3.43
C GLY A 128 1.59 -5.42 3.75
N ILE A 129 2.28 -5.77 4.84
CA ILE A 129 3.61 -5.21 5.14
C ILE A 129 4.59 -5.57 4.03
N GLY A 130 4.65 -6.84 3.65
CA GLY A 130 5.55 -7.30 2.60
C GLY A 130 5.29 -6.63 1.26
N VAL A 131 4.03 -6.58 0.81
CA VAL A 131 3.60 -5.92 -0.43
C VAL A 131 3.95 -4.44 -0.40
N GLY A 132 3.63 -3.73 0.69
CA GLY A 132 3.96 -2.31 0.86
C GLY A 132 5.46 -2.01 0.76
N LEU A 133 6.31 -2.86 1.35
CA LEU A 133 7.77 -2.74 1.25
C LEU A 133 8.27 -2.93 -0.18
N VAL A 134 7.73 -3.92 -0.92
CA VAL A 134 8.08 -4.15 -2.33
C VAL A 134 7.72 -2.94 -3.18
N PHE A 135 6.53 -2.36 -3.00
CA PHE A 135 6.10 -1.16 -3.73
C PHE A 135 6.94 0.08 -3.37
N LEU A 136 7.31 0.26 -2.08
CA LEU A 136 8.25 1.33 -1.68
C LEU A 136 9.62 1.17 -2.36
N GLY A 137 10.05 -0.08 -2.62
CA GLY A 137 11.21 -0.41 -3.43
C GLY A 137 11.03 -0.15 -4.94
N LYS A 138 9.87 0.39 -5.35
CA LYS A 138 9.47 0.58 -6.76
C LYS A 138 9.54 -0.71 -7.57
N GLY A 139 9.33 -1.84 -6.92
CA GLY A 139 9.26 -3.17 -7.52
C GLY A 139 7.84 -3.72 -7.42
N THR A 140 7.67 -4.92 -7.98
CA THR A 140 6.48 -5.76 -7.82
C THR A 140 6.92 -7.21 -7.76
N THR A 141 6.12 -8.06 -7.14
CA THR A 141 6.35 -9.51 -7.09
C THR A 141 5.90 -10.22 -8.37
N GLY A 142 5.45 -9.45 -9.35
CA GLY A 142 4.76 -10.02 -10.52
C GLY A 142 3.29 -10.30 -10.21
N GLY A 143 2.78 -11.40 -10.73
CA GLY A 143 1.40 -11.80 -10.44
C GLY A 143 0.36 -10.94 -11.14
N THR A 144 -0.73 -10.62 -10.43
CA THR A 144 -1.82 -9.78 -10.93
C THR A 144 -1.38 -8.36 -11.26
N ASP A 145 -0.28 -7.86 -10.67
CA ASP A 145 0.31 -6.57 -10.99
C ASP A 145 0.76 -6.51 -12.45
N MET A 146 1.47 -7.56 -12.92
CA MET A 146 1.87 -7.67 -14.33
C MET A 146 0.66 -7.85 -15.26
N CYS A 147 -0.27 -8.73 -14.88
CA CYS A 147 -1.51 -8.92 -15.64
C CYS A 147 -2.32 -7.62 -15.70
N GLY A 148 -2.43 -6.91 -14.60
CA GLY A 148 -3.10 -5.61 -14.52
C GLY A 148 -2.44 -4.57 -15.42
N ALA A 149 -1.10 -4.50 -15.43
CA ALA A 149 -0.35 -3.60 -16.30
C ALA A 149 -0.56 -3.92 -17.80
N ILE A 150 -0.58 -5.21 -18.14
CA ILE A 150 -0.88 -5.68 -19.51
C ILE A 150 -2.31 -5.32 -19.89
N LEU A 151 -3.30 -5.62 -19.03
CA LEU A 151 -4.70 -5.29 -19.29
C LEU A 151 -4.93 -3.79 -19.39
N HIS A 152 -4.27 -2.99 -18.57
CA HIS A 152 -4.36 -1.53 -18.63
C HIS A 152 -3.85 -0.97 -19.95
N HIS A 153 -2.87 -1.60 -20.58
CA HIS A 153 -2.41 -1.23 -21.93
C HIS A 153 -3.53 -1.38 -22.98
N PHE A 154 -4.37 -2.43 -22.86
CA PHE A 154 -5.51 -2.66 -23.76
C PHE A 154 -6.76 -1.89 -23.35
N PHE A 155 -6.94 -1.61 -22.06
CA PHE A 155 -8.10 -0.92 -21.48
C PHE A 155 -7.69 0.32 -20.67
N PRO A 156 -7.13 1.37 -21.32
CA PRO A 156 -6.53 2.52 -20.62
C PRO A 156 -7.54 3.37 -19.84
N TYR A 157 -8.84 3.23 -20.12
CA TYR A 157 -9.93 3.90 -19.42
C TYR A 157 -10.30 3.26 -18.08
N ILE A 158 -9.79 2.05 -17.79
CA ILE A 158 -9.96 1.39 -16.49
C ILE A 158 -8.67 1.55 -15.70
N SER A 159 -8.75 2.07 -14.48
CA SER A 159 -7.56 2.26 -13.64
C SER A 159 -6.89 0.92 -13.29
N LEU A 160 -5.56 0.91 -13.24
CA LEU A 160 -4.76 -0.27 -12.92
C LEU A 160 -5.22 -0.98 -11.63
N PRO A 161 -5.48 -0.29 -10.50
CA PRO A 161 -5.98 -0.95 -9.29
C PRO A 161 -7.32 -1.68 -9.48
N LYS A 162 -8.22 -1.12 -10.30
CA LYS A 162 -9.50 -1.78 -10.59
C LYS A 162 -9.33 -3.08 -11.38
N LEU A 163 -8.39 -3.09 -12.34
CA LEU A 163 -8.08 -4.29 -13.11
C LEU A 163 -7.46 -5.38 -12.22
N MET A 164 -6.56 -5.00 -11.32
CA MET A 164 -5.98 -5.92 -10.34
C MET A 164 -7.05 -6.49 -9.41
N GLN A 165 -7.92 -5.65 -8.84
CA GLN A 165 -9.03 -6.09 -8.01
C GLN A 165 -9.97 -7.05 -8.74
N LEU A 166 -10.26 -6.79 -10.03
CA LEU A 166 -11.09 -7.69 -10.83
C LEU A 166 -10.44 -9.07 -10.96
N LEU A 167 -9.15 -9.13 -11.24
CA LEU A 167 -8.40 -10.39 -11.30
C LEU A 167 -8.42 -11.11 -9.95
N ASP A 168 -8.20 -10.40 -8.86
CA ASP A 168 -8.21 -10.99 -7.52
C ASP A 168 -9.59 -11.53 -7.13
N VAL A 169 -10.67 -10.85 -7.52
CA VAL A 169 -12.04 -11.35 -7.33
C VAL A 169 -12.26 -12.65 -8.09
N VAL A 170 -11.79 -12.75 -9.36
CA VAL A 170 -11.91 -13.98 -10.14
C VAL A 170 -11.12 -15.12 -9.47
N ILE A 171 -9.87 -14.87 -9.05
CA ILE A 171 -9.03 -15.87 -8.39
C ILE A 171 -9.67 -16.35 -7.08
N THR A 172 -10.15 -15.41 -6.25
CA THR A 172 -10.81 -15.75 -4.99
C THR A 172 -12.12 -16.53 -5.24
N SER A 173 -12.87 -16.20 -6.30
CA SER A 173 -14.08 -16.95 -6.68
C SER A 173 -13.76 -18.39 -7.06
N VAL A 174 -12.66 -18.64 -7.76
CA VAL A 174 -12.17 -20.01 -8.02
C VAL A 174 -11.77 -20.69 -6.72
N GLY A 175 -11.18 -19.96 -5.79
CA GLY A 175 -10.84 -20.44 -4.44
C GLY A 175 -12.07 -20.96 -3.66
N ILE A 176 -13.27 -20.38 -3.86
CA ILE A 176 -14.52 -20.87 -3.25
C ILE A 176 -14.83 -22.31 -3.67
N MET A 177 -14.59 -22.62 -4.94
CA MET A 177 -14.87 -23.96 -5.50
C MET A 177 -13.93 -25.04 -4.92
N VAL A 178 -12.71 -24.66 -4.55
CA VAL A 178 -11.66 -25.59 -4.07
C VAL A 178 -11.70 -25.72 -2.55
N PHE A 179 -11.77 -24.61 -1.82
CA PHE A 179 -11.64 -24.56 -0.35
C PHE A 179 -12.97 -24.39 0.38
N GLY A 180 -14.05 -24.13 -0.36
CA GLY A 180 -15.37 -23.87 0.18
C GLY A 180 -15.58 -22.42 0.66
N ILE A 181 -16.86 -22.09 0.89
CA ILE A 181 -17.29 -20.71 1.17
C ILE A 181 -16.69 -20.13 2.46
N ARG A 182 -16.50 -20.95 3.49
CA ARG A 182 -15.98 -20.49 4.78
C ARG A 182 -14.58 -19.92 4.65
N ILE A 183 -13.66 -20.65 4.03
CA ILE A 183 -12.26 -20.20 3.82
C ILE A 183 -12.22 -19.00 2.88
N ALA A 184 -13.05 -18.98 1.85
CA ALA A 184 -13.14 -17.86 0.92
C ALA A 184 -13.59 -16.55 1.61
N LEU A 185 -14.54 -16.60 2.54
CA LEU A 185 -14.92 -15.40 3.32
C LEU A 185 -13.77 -14.86 4.17
N TYR A 186 -12.97 -15.73 4.80
CA TYR A 186 -11.76 -15.31 5.50
C TYR A 186 -10.67 -14.81 4.53
N SER A 187 -10.57 -15.37 3.34
CA SER A 187 -9.66 -14.88 2.29
C SER A 187 -10.00 -13.45 1.86
N ILE A 188 -11.28 -13.06 1.84
CA ILE A 188 -11.69 -11.67 1.59
C ILE A 188 -11.14 -10.73 2.68
N ILE A 189 -11.12 -11.17 3.95
CA ILE A 189 -10.51 -10.39 5.04
C ILE A 189 -9.01 -10.23 4.78
N VAL A 190 -8.31 -11.31 4.38
CA VAL A 190 -6.88 -11.26 4.02
C VAL A 190 -6.63 -10.22 2.92
N VAL A 191 -7.39 -10.30 1.81
CA VAL A 191 -7.25 -9.36 0.68
C VAL A 191 -7.48 -7.91 1.12
N TYR A 192 -8.53 -7.67 1.90
CA TYR A 192 -8.84 -6.34 2.42
C TYR A 192 -7.74 -5.78 3.32
N LEU A 193 -7.26 -6.59 4.29
CA LEU A 193 -6.19 -6.18 5.20
C LEU A 193 -4.87 -5.96 4.46
N THR A 194 -4.53 -6.84 3.53
CA THR A 194 -3.35 -6.70 2.68
C THR A 194 -3.36 -5.36 1.94
N ALA A 195 -4.45 -5.05 1.26
CA ALA A 195 -4.59 -3.77 0.56
C ALA A 195 -4.48 -2.58 1.51
N LYS A 196 -5.23 -2.60 2.62
CA LYS A 196 -5.26 -1.50 3.59
C LYS A 196 -3.91 -1.22 4.25
N VAL A 197 -3.17 -2.27 4.60
CA VAL A 197 -1.85 -2.16 5.22
C VAL A 197 -0.81 -1.73 4.20
N SER A 198 -0.81 -2.29 2.99
CA SER A 198 0.11 -1.90 1.93
C SER A 198 -0.08 -0.43 1.53
N ASP A 199 -1.33 0.02 1.36
CA ASP A 199 -1.65 1.43 1.07
C ASP A 199 -1.10 2.34 2.17
N ARG A 200 -1.30 1.97 3.45
CA ARG A 200 -0.81 2.76 4.58
C ARG A 200 0.72 2.86 4.61
N ILE A 201 1.41 1.80 4.22
CA ILE A 201 2.88 1.79 4.11
C ILE A 201 3.33 2.63 2.92
N MET A 202 2.66 2.53 1.78
CA MET A 202 2.97 3.31 0.57
C MET A 202 2.71 4.79 0.73
N GLU A 203 1.57 5.17 1.32
CA GLU A 203 1.25 6.56 1.64
C GLU A 203 2.26 7.16 2.61
N GLY A 204 2.87 6.33 3.47
CA GLY A 204 3.89 6.74 4.42
C GLY A 204 3.44 7.83 5.37
N SER A 205 4.40 8.57 5.90
CA SER A 205 4.17 9.73 6.77
C SER A 205 3.93 11.04 5.97
N THR A 206 3.73 10.95 4.66
CA THR A 206 3.63 12.10 3.76
C THR A 206 2.21 12.66 3.60
N SER A 207 1.22 12.09 4.29
CA SER A 207 -0.09 12.72 4.34
C SER A 207 0.03 14.09 5.00
N ALA A 208 -0.15 15.14 4.19
CA ALA A 208 -0.26 16.50 4.70
C ALA A 208 -1.71 16.81 5.05
N LYS A 209 -1.90 17.77 5.94
CA LYS A 209 -3.22 18.32 6.26
C LYS A 209 -3.25 19.78 5.82
N MET A 210 -4.29 20.14 5.11
CA MET A 210 -4.57 21.54 4.75
C MET A 210 -5.63 22.07 5.70
N LEU A 211 -5.29 23.15 6.39
CA LEU A 211 -6.19 23.84 7.29
C LEU A 211 -6.71 25.10 6.67
N TYR A 212 -8.01 25.33 6.87
CA TYR A 212 -8.63 26.63 6.66
C TYR A 212 -9.01 27.16 8.05
N ILE A 213 -8.48 28.34 8.41
CA ILE A 213 -8.73 28.98 9.69
C ILE A 213 -9.48 30.27 9.44
N ILE A 214 -10.68 30.38 9.98
CA ILE A 214 -11.56 31.54 9.84
C ILE A 214 -11.69 32.16 11.23
N SER A 215 -11.17 33.40 11.36
CA SER A 215 -11.15 34.13 12.64
C SER A 215 -11.10 35.61 12.37
N ASP A 216 -11.60 36.38 13.32
CA ASP A 216 -11.46 37.83 13.32
C ASP A 216 -10.05 38.27 13.76
N GLN A 217 -9.25 37.35 14.35
CA GLN A 217 -7.85 37.52 14.77
C GLN A 217 -6.87 36.86 13.79
N SER A 218 -7.19 36.83 12.49
CA SER A 218 -6.40 36.10 11.48
C SER A 218 -4.93 36.53 11.45
N ALA A 219 -4.63 37.83 11.58
CA ALA A 219 -3.26 38.33 11.60
C ALA A 219 -2.43 37.78 12.76
N LEU A 220 -2.99 37.81 13.99
CA LEU A 220 -2.36 37.29 15.18
C LEU A 220 -2.12 35.77 15.10
N ILE A 221 -3.11 35.04 14.57
CA ILE A 221 -3.01 33.59 14.38
C ILE A 221 -1.88 33.27 13.38
N ALA A 222 -1.82 33.99 12.26
CA ALA A 222 -0.78 33.79 11.26
C ALA A 222 0.63 34.03 11.82
N GLU A 223 0.82 35.12 12.58
CA GLU A 223 2.08 35.44 13.25
C GLU A 223 2.51 34.31 14.20
N LYS A 224 1.60 33.87 15.08
CA LYS A 224 1.89 32.77 16.03
C LYS A 224 2.20 31.44 15.35
N ILE A 225 1.53 31.11 14.23
CA ILE A 225 1.81 29.89 13.46
C ILE A 225 3.21 29.95 12.88
N ILE A 226 3.57 31.09 12.26
CA ILE A 226 4.90 31.28 11.67
C ILE A 226 5.99 31.21 12.74
N GLU A 227 5.80 31.91 13.86
CA GLU A 227 6.78 31.97 14.95
C GLU A 227 6.94 30.64 15.69
N LYS A 228 5.82 30.01 16.13
CA LYS A 228 5.87 28.80 16.97
C LYS A 228 6.09 27.51 16.16
N LEU A 229 5.71 27.45 14.90
CA LEU A 229 5.70 26.22 14.08
C LEU A 229 6.57 26.32 12.83
N GLY A 230 7.02 27.51 12.45
CA GLY A 230 7.82 27.71 11.23
C GLY A 230 7.08 27.29 9.96
N ARG A 231 5.75 27.40 9.96
CA ARG A 231 4.93 27.01 8.79
C ARG A 231 4.42 28.21 8.05
N GLY A 232 4.47 28.13 6.71
CA GLY A 232 3.90 29.14 5.83
C GLY A 232 2.38 29.25 6.00
N VAL A 233 1.88 30.47 6.02
CA VAL A 233 0.45 30.76 6.11
C VAL A 233 0.08 31.72 4.97
N THR A 234 -0.97 31.39 4.22
CA THR A 234 -1.49 32.22 3.14
C THR A 234 -2.87 32.75 3.51
N GLY A 235 -3.08 34.05 3.40
CA GLY A 235 -4.38 34.67 3.60
C GLY A 235 -5.18 34.76 2.30
N LEU A 236 -6.41 34.23 2.31
CA LEU A 236 -7.41 34.43 1.27
C LEU A 236 -8.44 35.47 1.71
N GLN A 237 -8.75 36.43 0.87
CA GLN A 237 -9.82 37.38 1.11
C GLN A 237 -11.17 36.70 0.84
N GLY A 238 -12.05 36.77 1.81
CA GLY A 238 -13.38 36.20 1.74
C GLY A 238 -14.40 37.15 2.39
N ARG A 239 -15.68 36.90 2.19
CA ARG A 239 -16.76 37.66 2.80
C ARG A 239 -17.69 36.77 3.57
N GLY A 240 -17.94 37.08 4.85
CA GLY A 240 -18.92 36.43 5.65
C GLY A 240 -20.33 36.74 5.15
N MET A 241 -21.01 35.75 4.55
CA MET A 241 -22.32 35.98 3.93
C MET A 241 -23.42 36.34 4.91
N TYR A 242 -23.30 35.87 6.18
CA TYR A 242 -24.25 36.23 7.25
C TYR A 242 -23.96 37.61 7.85
N THR A 243 -22.70 37.92 8.12
CA THR A 243 -22.27 39.17 8.75
C THR A 243 -22.06 40.31 7.75
N ASN A 244 -21.96 39.96 6.46
CA ASN A 244 -21.63 40.87 5.34
C ASN A 244 -20.29 41.61 5.53
N GLN A 245 -19.37 41.02 6.32
CA GLN A 245 -18.05 41.58 6.60
C GLN A 245 -16.97 40.87 5.83
N ASP A 246 -15.94 41.59 5.42
CA ASP A 246 -14.76 41.02 4.82
C ASP A 246 -13.93 40.29 5.88
N LYS A 247 -13.43 39.09 5.54
CA LYS A 247 -12.63 38.22 6.43
C LYS A 247 -11.43 37.67 5.70
N THR A 248 -10.31 37.51 6.40
CA THR A 248 -9.16 36.81 5.87
C THR A 248 -9.19 35.37 6.37
N ILE A 249 -9.31 34.43 5.44
CA ILE A 249 -9.24 32.99 5.69
C ILE A 249 -7.79 32.56 5.54
N LEU A 250 -7.22 31.99 6.60
CA LEU A 250 -5.85 31.50 6.56
C LEU A 250 -5.82 30.07 6.03
N ILE A 251 -4.94 29.82 5.06
CA ILE A 251 -4.58 28.49 4.61
C ILE A 251 -3.19 28.14 5.14
N CYS A 252 -3.10 26.99 5.81
CA CYS A 252 -1.84 26.46 6.29
C CYS A 252 -1.75 24.96 5.99
N VAL A 253 -0.62 24.52 5.45
CA VAL A 253 -0.35 23.10 5.19
C VAL A 253 0.64 22.59 6.21
N ILE A 254 0.30 21.48 6.85
CA ILE A 254 1.04 20.93 7.98
C ILE A 254 1.14 19.40 7.92
N SER A 255 2.03 18.83 8.72
CA SER A 255 2.02 17.39 8.97
C SER A 255 0.91 17.00 9.95
N PRO A 256 0.39 15.76 9.91
CA PRO A 256 -0.63 15.30 10.85
C PRO A 256 -0.22 15.43 12.33
N ARG A 257 1.08 15.37 12.62
CA ARG A 257 1.63 15.48 13.98
C ARG A 257 1.53 16.88 14.55
N GLU A 258 1.36 17.90 13.71
CA GLU A 258 1.30 19.30 14.10
C GLU A 258 -0.13 19.80 14.36
N ILE A 259 -1.16 18.98 14.05
CA ILE A 259 -2.57 19.36 14.20
C ILE A 259 -2.88 19.82 15.62
N ALA A 260 -2.44 19.06 16.63
CA ALA A 260 -2.70 19.42 18.03
C ALA A 260 -2.09 20.78 18.38
N ARG A 261 -0.83 21.01 18.01
CA ARG A 261 -0.12 22.26 18.27
C ARG A 261 -0.78 23.47 17.58
N ILE A 262 -1.23 23.30 16.34
CA ILE A 262 -1.93 24.40 15.62
C ILE A 262 -3.27 24.69 16.29
N LYS A 263 -4.03 23.66 16.68
CA LYS A 263 -5.29 23.88 17.41
C LYS A 263 -5.07 24.69 18.69
N ASP A 264 -4.04 24.36 19.46
CA ASP A 264 -3.70 25.08 20.67
C ASP A 264 -3.35 26.55 20.37
N VAL A 265 -2.51 26.79 19.35
CA VAL A 265 -2.12 28.15 18.93
C VAL A 265 -3.33 28.97 18.47
N VAL A 266 -4.25 28.37 17.72
CA VAL A 266 -5.47 29.05 17.24
C VAL A 266 -6.40 29.36 18.41
N LEU A 267 -6.64 28.40 19.32
CA LEU A 267 -7.54 28.59 20.48
C LEU A 267 -6.98 29.61 21.47
N GLU A 268 -5.65 29.69 21.67
CA GLU A 268 -5.00 30.72 22.45
C GLU A 268 -5.18 32.12 21.89
N ALA A 269 -5.29 32.26 20.56
CA ALA A 269 -5.46 33.55 19.90
C ALA A 269 -6.93 33.95 19.79
N ASP A 270 -7.79 33.00 19.43
CA ASP A 270 -9.24 33.23 19.32
C ASP A 270 -9.99 31.93 19.61
N SER A 271 -10.66 31.87 20.77
CA SER A 271 -11.47 30.74 21.20
C SER A 271 -12.72 30.48 20.31
N ARG A 272 -13.08 31.45 19.47
CA ARG A 272 -14.21 31.36 18.52
C ARG A 272 -13.77 31.09 17.10
N ALA A 273 -12.49 30.88 16.87
CA ALA A 273 -11.98 30.57 15.54
C ALA A 273 -12.57 29.26 15.01
N PHE A 274 -12.90 29.26 13.73
CA PHE A 274 -13.40 28.08 13.02
C PHE A 274 -12.27 27.47 12.20
N VAL A 275 -11.95 26.18 12.46
CA VAL A 275 -10.86 25.47 11.81
C VAL A 275 -11.40 24.26 11.07
N ILE A 276 -11.19 24.25 9.74
CA ILE A 276 -11.49 23.11 8.89
C ILE A 276 -10.16 22.38 8.60
N VAL A 277 -10.14 21.06 8.79
CA VAL A 277 -8.97 20.22 8.50
C VAL A 277 -9.32 19.27 7.37
N ASN A 278 -8.64 19.43 6.25
CA ASN A 278 -8.80 18.58 5.07
C ASN A 278 -7.55 17.69 4.89
N ASP A 279 -7.76 16.48 4.37
CA ASP A 279 -6.67 15.63 3.92
C ASP A 279 -6.12 16.15 2.59
N SER A 280 -4.80 16.37 2.54
CA SER A 280 -4.09 16.63 1.28
C SER A 280 -3.28 15.39 0.92
N ARG A 281 -3.59 14.81 -0.23
CA ARG A 281 -2.93 13.56 -0.68
C ARG A 281 -1.48 13.79 -1.07
N GLU A 282 -1.20 14.94 -1.67
CA GLU A 282 0.13 15.29 -2.16
C GLU A 282 0.37 16.78 -1.98
N VAL A 283 1.51 17.12 -1.42
CA VAL A 283 1.99 18.49 -1.29
C VAL A 283 3.43 18.53 -1.76
N LEU A 284 3.67 19.29 -2.81
CA LEU A 284 4.99 19.50 -3.41
C LEU A 284 5.50 20.90 -3.06
N GLY A 285 6.76 21.02 -2.71
CA GLY A 285 7.41 22.28 -2.41
C GLY A 285 8.19 22.29 -1.09
N GLU A 286 8.73 23.45 -0.76
CA GLU A 286 9.61 23.65 0.41
C GLU A 286 8.92 23.23 1.72
N GLY A 287 9.61 22.41 2.50
CA GLY A 287 9.08 21.88 3.77
C GLY A 287 8.24 20.60 3.64
N PHE A 288 7.98 20.11 2.40
CA PHE A 288 7.30 18.86 2.09
C PHE A 288 8.13 18.01 1.12
N VAL A 289 7.56 17.56 0.01
CA VAL A 289 8.29 16.83 -1.03
C VAL A 289 8.89 17.86 -1.99
N GLU A 290 10.21 17.93 -2.09
CA GLU A 290 10.90 18.77 -3.08
C GLU A 290 10.68 18.19 -4.48
N ILE A 291 10.41 19.08 -5.44
CA ILE A 291 10.16 18.76 -6.86
C ILE A 291 11.47 18.33 -7.53
#